data_595e5f91d611ab59a16f6943a83429fb
#
_entry.id   595e5f91d611ab59a16f6943a83429fb
#
_cell.length_a   1.000
_cell.length_b   1.000
_cell.length_c   1.000
_cell.angle_alpha   90.00
_cell.angle_beta   90.00
_cell.angle_gamma   90.00
#
_symmetry.space_group_name_H-M   'P 1'
#
loop_
_entity.id
_entity.type
_entity.pdbx_description
1 polymer ?
#
loop_
_entity_poly.entity_id
_entity_poly.type
_entity_poly.pdbx_seq_one_letter_code
_entity_poly.pdbx_strand_id
1 'polypeptide(L)'
;MNLEKYFEIMHLTEKLKNNTRHSWLSSGRRESVAEHCYRLTLMAYFMKDEFKDADIDKVIRMCMFHDIGEAFTGDIPTFEKKEKDSLKEEKIVENWIDELPKPYKKELHELFKEMEEQVTTEAKLYKALDRMEAVIQHNEADIRTWLPLEYELQLSYGEKEAAFSKVTEKLKEHANNDTIEKIEKAKFAGYVKEDISDAVLSDNIGIIRLVLGACFTNCYIVYNIRTNNCLIIDPADDAEKIIDNISKNGLKPQYILVTHGHTDHILALGALKEKYNIPVVISRIDAPRLLDEELINERPYVEVPYKAVYPSVLLGEGDEIWLDDIRFGVIGQNVLMG
;
A
#
# COMPACT_ATOMS: atom_id res chain seq x y z
N MET A 1 14.77 -30.21 -25.57
CA MET A 1 13.63 -30.26 -24.62
C MET A 1 12.68 -31.39 -25.09
N ASN A 2 12.28 -32.28 -24.18
CA ASN A 2 11.24 -33.24 -24.48
C ASN A 2 9.83 -32.61 -24.26
N LEU A 3 8.78 -33.23 -24.78
CA LEU A 3 7.41 -32.67 -24.70
C LEU A 3 6.89 -32.62 -23.26
N GLU A 4 7.24 -33.59 -22.43
CA GLU A 4 6.81 -33.65 -21.04
C GLU A 4 7.35 -32.42 -20.25
N LYS A 5 8.65 -32.14 -20.32
CA LYS A 5 9.26 -30.96 -19.70
C LYS A 5 8.73 -29.65 -20.29
N TYR A 6 8.44 -29.63 -21.60
CA TYR A 6 7.81 -28.46 -22.21
C TYR A 6 6.43 -28.16 -21.60
N PHE A 7 5.58 -29.16 -21.46
CA PHE A 7 4.25 -28.98 -20.86
C PHE A 7 4.34 -28.66 -19.37
N GLU A 8 5.29 -29.23 -18.63
CA GLU A 8 5.57 -28.88 -17.24
C GLU A 8 5.85 -27.37 -17.09
N ILE A 9 6.70 -26.81 -17.95
CA ILE A 9 6.99 -25.36 -17.97
C ILE A 9 5.73 -24.56 -18.32
N MET A 10 4.94 -25.00 -19.31
CA MET A 10 3.70 -24.31 -19.69
C MET A 10 2.66 -24.31 -18.56
N HIS A 11 2.55 -25.41 -17.82
CA HIS A 11 1.68 -25.49 -16.65
C HIS A 11 2.18 -24.63 -15.49
N LEU A 12 3.52 -24.49 -15.32
CA LEU A 12 4.08 -23.57 -14.34
C LEU A 12 3.74 -22.12 -14.69
N THR A 13 3.96 -21.71 -15.95
CA THR A 13 3.72 -20.32 -16.36
C THR A 13 2.23 -19.95 -16.37
N GLU A 14 1.32 -20.93 -16.41
CA GLU A 14 -0.12 -20.69 -16.25
C GLU A 14 -0.43 -20.06 -14.88
N LYS A 15 0.33 -20.42 -13.83
CA LYS A 15 0.16 -19.85 -12.48
C LYS A 15 0.33 -18.35 -12.46
N LEU A 16 1.22 -17.77 -13.28
CA LEU A 16 1.41 -16.32 -13.38
C LEU A 16 0.17 -15.56 -13.85
N LYS A 17 -0.74 -16.24 -14.56
CA LYS A 17 -2.03 -15.66 -14.95
C LYS A 17 -3.01 -15.57 -13.78
N ASN A 18 -2.87 -16.48 -12.79
CA ASN A 18 -3.73 -16.55 -11.61
C ASN A 18 -3.15 -15.76 -10.43
N ASN A 19 -1.83 -15.56 -10.39
CA ASN A 19 -1.19 -14.74 -9.39
C ASN A 19 -1.45 -13.27 -9.70
N THR A 20 -2.10 -12.58 -8.77
CA THR A 20 -2.45 -11.17 -8.92
C THR A 20 -1.49 -10.31 -8.13
N ARG A 21 -1.09 -9.20 -8.73
CA ARG A 21 -0.28 -8.16 -8.13
C ARG A 21 -1.14 -7.23 -7.25
N HIS A 22 -0.48 -6.42 -6.43
CA HIS A 22 -1.16 -5.37 -5.68
C HIS A 22 -1.84 -4.35 -6.62
N SER A 23 -1.31 -4.12 -7.81
CA SER A 23 -1.81 -3.18 -8.81
C SER A 23 -3.21 -3.55 -9.34
N TRP A 24 -3.98 -2.52 -9.67
CA TRP A 24 -5.30 -2.65 -10.28
C TRP A 24 -5.28 -2.22 -11.75
N LEU A 25 -6.11 -2.84 -12.55
CA LEU A 25 -6.37 -2.40 -13.92
C LEU A 25 -7.46 -1.31 -13.94
N SER A 26 -7.49 -0.52 -15.01
CA SER A 26 -8.56 0.47 -15.25
C SER A 26 -9.97 -0.15 -15.30
N SER A 27 -10.07 -1.45 -15.56
CA SER A 27 -11.32 -2.22 -15.53
C SER A 27 -11.83 -2.56 -14.12
N GLY A 28 -11.08 -2.26 -13.06
CA GLY A 28 -11.46 -2.50 -11.67
C GLY A 28 -11.17 -3.92 -11.16
N ARG A 29 -10.29 -4.67 -11.82
CA ARG A 29 -9.76 -5.95 -11.29
C ARG A 29 -8.26 -5.85 -11.01
N ARG A 30 -7.74 -6.77 -10.22
CA ARG A 30 -6.30 -6.90 -10.00
C ARG A 30 -5.58 -7.28 -11.30
N GLU A 31 -4.39 -6.73 -11.49
CA GLU A 31 -3.47 -7.12 -12.53
C GLU A 31 -2.86 -8.49 -12.23
N SER A 32 -2.67 -9.36 -13.22
CA SER A 32 -1.89 -10.58 -13.05
C SER A 32 -0.41 -10.34 -13.34
N VAL A 33 0.46 -11.16 -12.74
CA VAL A 33 1.92 -11.13 -13.01
C VAL A 33 2.21 -11.33 -14.51
N ALA A 34 1.44 -12.20 -15.19
CA ALA A 34 1.60 -12.42 -16.62
C ALA A 34 1.29 -11.16 -17.46
N GLU A 35 0.31 -10.35 -17.06
CA GLU A 35 -0.04 -9.09 -17.76
C GLU A 35 1.05 -8.03 -17.58
N HIS A 36 1.59 -7.91 -16.37
CA HIS A 36 2.75 -7.09 -16.09
C HIS A 36 3.95 -7.47 -16.95
N CYS A 37 4.37 -8.73 -16.93
CA CYS A 37 5.50 -9.21 -17.74
C CYS A 37 5.28 -8.98 -19.24
N TYR A 38 4.06 -9.19 -19.75
CA TYR A 38 3.73 -8.92 -21.14
C TYR A 38 3.89 -7.43 -21.49
N ARG A 39 3.31 -6.54 -20.70
CA ARG A 39 3.42 -5.10 -20.93
C ARG A 39 4.86 -4.62 -20.82
N LEU A 40 5.59 -5.12 -19.86
CA LEU A 40 7.00 -4.81 -19.67
C LEU A 40 7.85 -5.22 -20.88
N THR A 41 7.58 -6.39 -21.50
CA THR A 41 8.27 -6.80 -22.75
C THR A 41 7.99 -5.85 -23.90
N LEU A 42 6.78 -5.32 -24.02
CA LEU A 42 6.44 -4.30 -25.03
C LEU A 42 7.17 -2.98 -24.77
N MET A 43 7.25 -2.55 -23.51
CA MET A 43 8.02 -1.36 -23.14
C MET A 43 9.48 -1.51 -23.56
N ALA A 44 10.11 -2.65 -23.26
CA ALA A 44 11.47 -2.94 -23.68
C ALA A 44 11.63 -2.91 -25.21
N TYR A 45 10.71 -3.52 -25.96
CA TYR A 45 10.77 -3.51 -27.42
C TYR A 45 10.77 -2.09 -28.02
N PHE A 46 9.96 -1.19 -27.48
CA PHE A 46 9.86 0.19 -27.97
C PHE A 46 10.99 1.11 -27.48
N MET A 47 11.95 0.60 -26.68
CA MET A 47 13.17 1.33 -26.30
C MET A 47 14.34 1.12 -27.29
N LYS A 48 14.21 0.28 -28.30
CA LYS A 48 15.31 -0.09 -29.21
C LYS A 48 15.94 1.08 -29.96
N ASP A 49 15.16 2.09 -30.31
CA ASP A 49 15.67 3.25 -31.05
C ASP A 49 16.44 4.22 -30.16
N GLU A 50 16.17 4.18 -28.84
CA GLU A 50 16.85 4.99 -27.83
C GLU A 50 18.13 4.30 -27.29
N PHE A 51 18.17 2.97 -27.28
CA PHE A 51 19.28 2.16 -26.77
C PHE A 51 19.91 1.29 -27.88
N LYS A 52 20.43 1.96 -28.92
CA LYS A 52 20.96 1.31 -30.14
C LYS A 52 22.11 0.36 -29.92
N ASP A 53 22.88 0.57 -28.86
CA ASP A 53 24.05 -0.24 -28.51
C ASP A 53 23.75 -1.38 -27.53
N ALA A 54 22.48 -1.47 -27.03
CA ALA A 54 22.04 -2.51 -26.14
C ALA A 54 21.38 -3.69 -26.88
N ASP A 55 21.55 -4.89 -26.36
CA ASP A 55 20.83 -6.09 -26.80
C ASP A 55 19.40 -6.06 -26.27
N ILE A 56 18.50 -5.45 -27.04
CA ILE A 56 17.08 -5.32 -26.67
C ILE A 56 16.38 -6.67 -26.58
N ASP A 57 16.76 -7.65 -27.38
CA ASP A 57 16.21 -9.02 -27.30
C ASP A 57 16.59 -9.65 -25.94
N LYS A 58 17.75 -9.34 -25.39
CA LYS A 58 18.14 -9.75 -24.05
C LYS A 58 17.31 -9.01 -22.98
N VAL A 59 17.09 -7.71 -23.12
CA VAL A 59 16.21 -6.93 -22.22
C VAL A 59 14.79 -7.52 -22.20
N ILE A 60 14.24 -7.86 -23.38
CA ILE A 60 12.93 -8.52 -23.50
C ILE A 60 12.91 -9.86 -22.75
N ARG A 61 13.98 -10.67 -22.86
CA ARG A 61 14.07 -11.91 -22.09
C ARG A 61 14.14 -11.66 -20.58
N MET A 62 14.89 -10.64 -20.13
CA MET A 62 14.88 -10.23 -18.73
C MET A 62 13.48 -9.88 -18.25
N CYS A 63 12.76 -9.04 -18.98
CA CYS A 63 11.38 -8.65 -18.68
C CYS A 63 10.40 -9.84 -18.66
N MET A 64 10.62 -10.84 -19.52
CA MET A 64 9.79 -12.05 -19.61
C MET A 64 9.96 -12.97 -18.40
N PHE A 65 11.19 -13.08 -17.87
CA PHE A 65 11.53 -14.09 -16.88
C PHE A 65 11.68 -13.55 -15.45
N HIS A 66 11.76 -12.23 -15.25
CA HIS A 66 12.14 -11.65 -13.95
C HIS A 66 11.26 -12.10 -12.78
N ASP A 67 9.96 -12.24 -13.00
CA ASP A 67 8.97 -12.64 -12.00
C ASP A 67 8.56 -14.14 -12.10
N ILE A 68 9.35 -14.98 -12.79
CA ILE A 68 9.03 -16.42 -12.89
C ILE A 68 8.98 -17.08 -11.52
N GLY A 69 9.71 -16.57 -10.54
CA GLY A 69 9.72 -17.02 -9.15
C GLY A 69 8.34 -16.96 -8.50
N GLU A 70 7.54 -15.96 -8.88
CA GLU A 70 6.19 -15.76 -8.36
C GLU A 70 5.21 -16.87 -8.76
N ALA A 71 5.53 -17.67 -9.80
CA ALA A 71 4.78 -18.88 -10.08
C ALA A 71 4.85 -19.93 -8.94
N PHE A 72 5.81 -19.79 -8.03
CA PHE A 72 6.03 -20.66 -6.87
C PHE A 72 5.64 -20.01 -5.55
N THR A 73 5.87 -18.70 -5.41
CA THR A 73 5.72 -17.96 -4.14
C THR A 73 4.47 -17.09 -4.09
N GLY A 74 3.90 -16.74 -5.23
CA GLY A 74 2.93 -15.64 -5.34
C GLY A 74 3.63 -14.27 -5.33
N ASP A 75 2.92 -13.22 -5.75
CA ASP A 75 3.38 -11.83 -5.66
C ASP A 75 3.28 -11.33 -4.23
N ILE A 76 4.33 -10.66 -3.78
CA ILE A 76 4.37 -9.95 -2.49
C ILE A 76 4.61 -8.46 -2.80
N PRO A 77 3.71 -7.55 -2.40
CA PRO A 77 3.90 -6.12 -2.62
C PRO A 77 5.25 -5.62 -2.11
N THR A 78 5.92 -4.75 -2.87
CA THR A 78 7.30 -4.32 -2.57
C THR A 78 7.46 -3.74 -1.16
N PHE A 79 6.44 -3.05 -0.64
CA PHE A 79 6.44 -2.48 0.72
C PHE A 79 6.16 -3.51 1.83
N GLU A 80 5.79 -4.75 1.48
CA GLU A 80 5.61 -5.88 2.42
C GLU A 80 6.73 -6.91 2.30
N LYS A 81 7.45 -6.96 1.13
CA LYS A 81 8.47 -7.96 0.80
C LYS A 81 9.69 -7.80 1.70
N LYS A 82 10.09 -8.85 2.40
CA LYS A 82 11.24 -8.91 3.30
C LYS A 82 12.42 -9.61 2.61
N GLU A 83 13.64 -9.32 3.04
CA GLU A 83 14.86 -9.95 2.52
C GLU A 83 14.79 -11.49 2.49
N LYS A 84 14.23 -12.11 3.53
CA LYS A 84 14.02 -13.57 3.59
C LYS A 84 13.11 -14.10 2.46
N ASP A 85 12.16 -13.28 2.00
CA ASP A 85 11.22 -13.68 0.96
C ASP A 85 11.93 -13.63 -0.41
N SER A 86 12.76 -12.62 -0.64
CA SER A 86 13.62 -12.53 -1.83
C SER A 86 14.62 -13.69 -1.90
N LEU A 87 15.34 -13.98 -0.83
CA LEU A 87 16.29 -15.10 -0.76
C LEU A 87 15.62 -16.46 -1.00
N LYS A 88 14.40 -16.63 -0.50
CA LYS A 88 13.63 -17.85 -0.74
C LYS A 88 13.23 -17.99 -2.20
N GLU A 89 12.78 -16.91 -2.82
CA GLU A 89 12.39 -16.87 -4.22
C GLU A 89 13.57 -17.14 -5.15
N GLU A 90 14.71 -16.46 -4.95
CA GLU A 90 15.98 -16.69 -5.66
C GLU A 90 16.38 -18.17 -5.66
N LYS A 91 16.39 -18.77 -4.47
CA LYS A 91 16.74 -20.21 -4.34
C LYS A 91 15.77 -21.12 -5.08
N ILE A 92 14.49 -20.81 -5.10
CA ILE A 92 13.47 -21.56 -5.83
C ILE A 92 13.72 -21.45 -7.34
N VAL A 93 13.99 -20.24 -7.83
CA VAL A 93 14.31 -19.98 -9.24
C VAL A 93 15.59 -20.70 -9.67
N GLU A 94 16.68 -20.63 -8.88
CA GLU A 94 17.91 -21.37 -9.14
C GLU A 94 17.66 -22.88 -9.29
N ASN A 95 16.93 -23.50 -8.33
CA ASN A 95 16.59 -24.91 -8.38
C ASN A 95 15.78 -25.27 -9.64
N TRP A 96 14.82 -24.43 -10.01
CA TRP A 96 14.03 -24.62 -11.21
C TRP A 96 14.89 -24.53 -12.49
N ILE A 97 15.78 -23.54 -12.57
CA ILE A 97 16.72 -23.42 -13.71
C ILE A 97 17.62 -24.64 -13.79
N ASP A 98 18.04 -25.20 -12.65
CA ASP A 98 18.90 -26.39 -12.59
C ASP A 98 18.25 -27.63 -13.18
N GLU A 99 16.95 -27.72 -13.18
CA GLU A 99 16.16 -28.82 -13.78
C GLU A 99 15.97 -28.67 -15.29
N LEU A 100 16.31 -27.53 -15.87
CA LEU A 100 16.11 -27.28 -17.31
C LEU A 100 17.19 -27.99 -18.16
N PRO A 101 16.88 -28.33 -19.42
CA PRO A 101 17.88 -28.84 -20.38
C PRO A 101 19.02 -27.84 -20.61
N LYS A 102 20.23 -28.35 -20.89
CA LYS A 102 21.47 -27.54 -20.99
C LYS A 102 21.40 -26.22 -21.73
N PRO A 103 20.81 -26.06 -22.91
CA PRO A 103 20.78 -24.78 -23.57
C PRO A 103 20.12 -23.70 -22.70
N TYR A 104 18.92 -24.00 -22.17
CA TYR A 104 18.11 -23.08 -21.39
C TYR A 104 18.70 -22.86 -19.98
N LYS A 105 19.19 -23.93 -19.34
CA LYS A 105 19.82 -23.86 -18.01
C LYS A 105 20.97 -22.83 -18.01
N LYS A 106 21.90 -22.94 -18.96
CA LYS A 106 23.03 -22.03 -19.04
C LYS A 106 22.59 -20.60 -19.32
N GLU A 107 21.71 -20.42 -20.31
CA GLU A 107 21.23 -19.10 -20.72
C GLU A 107 20.52 -18.38 -19.58
N LEU A 108 19.64 -19.07 -18.85
CA LEU A 108 18.89 -18.44 -17.76
C LEU A 108 19.75 -18.16 -16.54
N HIS A 109 20.73 -19.01 -16.18
CA HIS A 109 21.69 -18.67 -15.12
C HIS A 109 22.47 -17.41 -15.44
N GLU A 110 22.96 -17.26 -16.69
CA GLU A 110 23.67 -16.07 -17.12
C GLU A 110 22.75 -14.84 -17.11
N LEU A 111 21.51 -14.98 -17.54
CA LEU A 111 20.52 -13.92 -17.56
C LEU A 111 20.17 -13.41 -16.15
N PHE A 112 19.82 -14.32 -15.23
CA PHE A 112 19.47 -13.96 -13.86
C PHE A 112 20.65 -13.37 -13.10
N LYS A 113 21.85 -13.91 -13.29
CA LYS A 113 23.07 -13.32 -12.72
C LYS A 113 23.30 -11.89 -13.19
N GLU A 114 23.14 -11.61 -14.49
CA GLU A 114 23.29 -10.25 -15.05
C GLU A 114 22.20 -9.31 -14.50
N MET A 115 20.96 -9.81 -14.35
CA MET A 115 19.86 -9.07 -13.75
C MET A 115 20.13 -8.71 -12.28
N GLU A 116 20.74 -9.60 -11.51
CA GLU A 116 21.11 -9.36 -10.11
C GLU A 116 22.27 -8.36 -9.98
N GLU A 117 23.33 -8.53 -10.79
CA GLU A 117 24.51 -7.67 -10.75
C GLU A 117 24.23 -6.21 -11.12
N GLN A 118 23.21 -5.93 -11.94
CA GLN A 118 22.81 -4.58 -12.37
C GLN A 118 23.95 -3.71 -12.92
N VAL A 119 24.92 -4.34 -13.62
CA VAL A 119 26.10 -3.64 -14.16
C VAL A 119 25.88 -3.20 -15.59
N THR A 120 25.31 -4.07 -16.44
CA THR A 120 25.12 -3.83 -17.87
C THR A 120 23.99 -2.82 -18.15
N THR A 121 24.02 -2.23 -19.34
CA THR A 121 22.93 -1.35 -19.81
C THR A 121 21.61 -2.11 -19.87
N GLU A 122 21.62 -3.35 -20.32
CA GLU A 122 20.45 -4.21 -20.43
C GLU A 122 19.80 -4.48 -19.06
N ALA A 123 20.63 -4.85 -18.07
CA ALA A 123 20.13 -5.11 -16.71
C ALA A 123 19.54 -3.85 -16.06
N LYS A 124 20.20 -2.70 -16.24
CA LYS A 124 19.71 -1.41 -15.75
C LYS A 124 18.42 -0.98 -16.46
N LEU A 125 18.36 -1.18 -17.78
CA LEU A 125 17.20 -0.82 -18.58
C LEU A 125 15.98 -1.66 -18.17
N TYR A 126 16.14 -3.01 -18.11
CA TYR A 126 15.07 -3.87 -17.65
C TYR A 126 14.54 -3.42 -16.28
N LYS A 127 15.45 -3.13 -15.32
CA LYS A 127 15.05 -2.77 -13.96
C LYS A 127 14.35 -1.43 -13.87
N ALA A 128 14.81 -0.45 -14.64
CA ALA A 128 14.14 0.84 -14.75
C ALA A 128 12.73 0.70 -15.34
N LEU A 129 12.58 -0.10 -16.40
CA LEU A 129 11.28 -0.33 -17.03
C LEU A 129 10.32 -1.09 -16.11
N ASP A 130 10.79 -2.09 -15.36
CA ASP A 130 10.01 -2.81 -14.35
C ASP A 130 9.38 -1.85 -13.33
N ARG A 131 10.21 -0.93 -12.79
CA ARG A 131 9.72 0.10 -11.85
C ARG A 131 8.74 1.08 -12.51
N MET A 132 9.01 1.47 -13.76
CA MET A 132 8.13 2.40 -14.49
C MET A 132 6.80 1.77 -14.84
N GLU A 133 6.79 0.49 -15.21
CA GLU A 133 5.57 -0.23 -15.53
C GLU A 133 4.60 -0.20 -14.35
N ALA A 134 5.09 -0.48 -13.14
CA ALA A 134 4.29 -0.43 -11.91
C ALA A 134 3.70 0.97 -11.66
N VAL A 135 4.47 2.05 -11.86
CA VAL A 135 4.00 3.44 -11.71
C VAL A 135 2.92 3.77 -12.76
N ILE A 136 3.16 3.39 -14.03
CA ILE A 136 2.21 3.63 -15.11
C ILE A 136 0.91 2.88 -14.86
N GLN A 137 0.99 1.61 -14.41
CA GLN A 137 -0.18 0.81 -14.09
C GLN A 137 -1.02 1.43 -12.96
N HIS A 138 -0.37 1.92 -11.91
CA HIS A 138 -1.08 2.65 -10.86
C HIS A 138 -1.74 3.93 -11.39
N ASN A 139 -1.06 4.67 -12.27
CA ASN A 139 -1.61 5.87 -12.89
C ASN A 139 -2.85 5.57 -13.76
N GLU A 140 -2.98 4.38 -14.32
CA GLU A 140 -4.14 3.95 -15.10
C GLU A 140 -5.29 3.42 -14.23
N ALA A 141 -4.99 2.89 -13.03
CA ALA A 141 -5.99 2.40 -12.09
C ALA A 141 -6.83 3.53 -11.50
N ASP A 142 -8.00 3.20 -10.95
CA ASP A 142 -8.80 4.17 -10.19
C ASP A 142 -8.03 4.58 -8.93
N ILE A 143 -7.91 5.89 -8.68
CA ILE A 143 -7.16 6.40 -7.51
C ILE A 143 -7.74 5.92 -6.18
N ARG A 144 -9.01 5.55 -6.14
CA ARG A 144 -9.66 4.97 -4.95
C ARG A 144 -9.11 3.58 -4.58
N THR A 145 -8.34 2.95 -5.49
CA THR A 145 -7.64 1.69 -5.22
C THR A 145 -6.27 1.89 -4.58
N TRP A 146 -5.79 3.13 -4.52
CA TRP A 146 -4.49 3.45 -3.96
C TRP A 146 -4.53 3.45 -2.43
N LEU A 147 -3.49 2.88 -1.82
CA LEU A 147 -3.24 3.03 -0.40
C LEU A 147 -2.67 4.43 -0.10
N PRO A 148 -2.87 4.99 1.10
CA PRO A 148 -2.33 6.30 1.47
C PRO A 148 -0.83 6.44 1.22
N LEU A 149 -0.03 5.40 1.53
CA LEU A 149 1.42 5.40 1.29
C LEU A 149 1.80 5.51 -0.19
N GLU A 150 0.93 5.12 -1.10
CA GLU A 150 1.22 5.07 -2.53
C GLU A 150 1.23 6.46 -3.18
N TYR A 151 0.60 7.47 -2.57
CA TYR A 151 0.63 8.83 -3.09
C TYR A 151 2.05 9.42 -3.13
N GLU A 152 2.87 9.16 -2.11
CA GLU A 152 4.27 9.57 -2.07
C GLU A 152 5.18 8.54 -2.74
N LEU A 153 4.90 7.25 -2.53
CA LEU A 153 5.69 6.15 -3.09
C LEU A 153 5.74 6.23 -4.63
N GLN A 154 4.62 6.51 -5.30
CA GLN A 154 4.56 6.62 -6.75
C GLN A 154 5.53 7.67 -7.31
N LEU A 155 5.75 8.76 -6.61
CA LEU A 155 6.65 9.84 -7.03
C LEU A 155 8.13 9.44 -6.90
N SER A 156 8.48 8.65 -5.89
CA SER A 156 9.87 8.23 -5.60
C SER A 156 10.22 6.83 -6.14
N TYR A 157 9.23 5.96 -6.39
CA TYR A 157 9.46 4.58 -6.80
C TYR A 157 10.13 4.50 -8.16
N GLY A 158 11.27 3.81 -8.22
CA GLY A 158 12.05 3.66 -9.44
C GLY A 158 12.89 4.87 -9.85
N GLU A 159 12.97 5.93 -9.03
CA GLU A 159 13.80 7.11 -9.31
C GLU A 159 15.29 6.76 -9.44
N LYS A 160 15.78 5.94 -8.53
CA LYS A 160 17.18 5.46 -8.55
C LYS A 160 17.48 4.66 -9.81
N GLU A 161 16.59 3.74 -10.17
CA GLU A 161 16.74 2.89 -11.34
C GLU A 161 16.62 3.69 -12.65
N ALA A 162 15.78 4.71 -12.67
CA ALA A 162 15.62 5.58 -13.84
C ALA A 162 16.83 6.50 -14.08
N ALA A 163 17.59 6.84 -13.05
CA ALA A 163 18.71 7.81 -13.11
C ALA A 163 19.92 7.34 -13.94
N PHE A 164 19.95 6.10 -14.42
CA PHE A 164 21.11 5.60 -15.19
C PHE A 164 21.19 6.16 -16.61
N SER A 165 20.12 6.70 -17.18
CA SER A 165 20.11 7.31 -18.50
C SER A 165 19.13 8.49 -18.59
N LYS A 166 19.43 9.46 -19.47
CA LYS A 166 18.53 10.60 -19.73
C LYS A 166 17.17 10.20 -20.30
N VAL A 167 17.09 9.07 -20.97
CA VAL A 167 15.83 8.57 -21.55
C VAL A 167 14.93 8.05 -20.45
N THR A 168 15.47 7.23 -19.54
CA THR A 168 14.70 6.69 -18.42
C THR A 168 14.37 7.74 -17.37
N GLU A 169 15.24 8.75 -17.15
CA GLU A 169 14.92 9.93 -16.33
C GLU A 169 13.69 10.68 -16.86
N LYS A 170 13.66 10.96 -18.17
CA LYS A 170 12.49 11.62 -18.80
C LYS A 170 11.22 10.76 -18.74
N LEU A 171 11.36 9.45 -18.88
CA LEU A 171 10.24 8.53 -18.75
C LEU A 171 9.65 8.60 -17.32
N LYS A 172 10.53 8.60 -16.32
CA LYS A 172 10.12 8.76 -14.91
C LYS A 172 9.47 10.12 -14.65
N GLU A 173 10.05 11.19 -15.17
CA GLU A 173 9.50 12.53 -15.07
C GLU A 173 8.08 12.60 -15.66
N HIS A 174 7.87 11.99 -16.83
CA HIS A 174 6.55 11.93 -17.45
C HIS A 174 5.54 11.13 -16.60
N ALA A 175 5.94 9.95 -16.12
CA ALA A 175 5.10 9.14 -15.24
C ALA A 175 4.77 9.87 -13.91
N ASN A 176 5.71 10.65 -13.37
CA ASN A 176 5.48 11.47 -12.18
C ASN A 176 4.47 12.61 -12.46
N ASN A 177 4.56 13.25 -13.63
CA ASN A 177 3.61 14.28 -14.03
C ASN A 177 2.18 13.71 -14.13
N ASP A 178 2.02 12.50 -14.70
CA ASP A 178 0.73 11.81 -14.73
C ASP A 178 0.24 11.47 -13.31
N THR A 179 1.14 11.06 -12.43
CA THR A 179 0.84 10.81 -11.00
C THR A 179 0.33 12.08 -10.32
N ILE A 180 1.04 13.20 -10.49
CA ILE A 180 0.68 14.50 -9.91
C ILE A 180 -0.68 14.95 -10.44
N GLU A 181 -0.86 14.90 -11.76
CA GLU A 181 -2.13 15.30 -12.39
C GLU A 181 -3.31 14.45 -11.89
N LYS A 182 -3.09 13.14 -11.72
CA LYS A 182 -4.10 12.23 -11.18
C LYS A 182 -4.46 12.56 -9.73
N ILE A 183 -3.47 12.83 -8.89
CA ILE A 183 -3.67 13.23 -7.49
C ILE A 183 -4.43 14.56 -7.42
N GLU A 184 -4.04 15.56 -8.22
CA GLU A 184 -4.70 16.87 -8.26
C GLU A 184 -6.17 16.76 -8.70
N LYS A 185 -6.44 15.98 -9.76
CA LYS A 185 -7.81 15.69 -10.20
C LYS A 185 -8.64 15.01 -9.11
N ALA A 186 -8.04 14.10 -8.38
CA ALA A 186 -8.72 13.39 -7.29
C ALA A 186 -8.98 14.30 -6.08
N LYS A 187 -8.06 15.21 -5.76
CA LYS A 187 -8.26 16.26 -4.75
C LYS A 187 -9.44 17.16 -5.15
N PHE A 188 -9.43 17.67 -6.37
CA PHE A 188 -10.52 18.51 -6.90
C PHE A 188 -11.87 17.79 -6.89
N ALA A 189 -11.90 16.49 -7.20
CA ALA A 189 -13.11 15.66 -7.14
C ALA A 189 -13.50 15.22 -5.70
N GLY A 190 -12.67 15.55 -4.69
CA GLY A 190 -12.92 15.18 -3.29
C GLY A 190 -12.65 13.72 -2.95
N TYR A 191 -11.99 12.98 -3.84
CA TYR A 191 -11.55 11.59 -3.58
C TYR A 191 -10.26 11.55 -2.76
N VAL A 192 -9.36 12.51 -2.98
CA VAL A 192 -8.18 12.74 -2.15
C VAL A 192 -8.43 14.05 -1.44
N LYS A 193 -8.62 13.99 -0.15
CA LYS A 193 -8.74 15.21 0.65
C LYS A 193 -7.34 15.82 0.77
N GLU A 194 -7.19 17.10 0.40
CA GLU A 194 -6.07 17.88 0.93
C GLU A 194 -6.07 17.76 2.44
N ASP A 195 -4.91 17.88 3.07
CA ASP A 195 -4.84 17.98 4.52
C ASP A 195 -5.83 19.05 4.97
N ILE A 196 -7.02 18.58 5.35
CA ILE A 196 -7.98 19.44 6.03
C ILE A 196 -7.40 19.54 7.43
N SER A 197 -6.43 20.43 7.57
CA SER A 197 -5.87 20.69 8.88
C SER A 197 -6.96 21.15 9.82
N ASP A 198 -7.89 21.98 9.34
CA ASP A 198 -9.02 22.47 10.12
C ASP A 198 -10.21 22.81 9.19
N ALA A 199 -11.23 21.95 9.15
CA ALA A 199 -12.47 22.24 8.42
C ALA A 199 -13.57 22.64 9.40
N VAL A 200 -14.22 23.76 9.11
CA VAL A 200 -15.48 24.12 9.74
C VAL A 200 -16.63 23.58 8.87
N LEU A 201 -17.26 22.49 9.31
CA LEU A 201 -18.36 21.85 8.58
C LEU A 201 -19.71 22.56 8.77
N SER A 202 -19.83 23.34 9.82
CA SER A 202 -20.97 24.20 10.15
C SER A 202 -20.53 25.26 11.13
N ASP A 203 -21.40 26.22 11.44
CA ASP A 203 -21.13 27.28 12.43
C ASP A 203 -20.75 26.76 13.83
N ASN A 204 -20.89 25.44 14.08
CA ASN A 204 -20.67 24.83 15.38
C ASN A 204 -19.66 23.67 15.40
N ILE A 205 -19.21 23.15 14.27
CA ILE A 205 -18.38 21.95 14.20
C ILE A 205 -17.06 22.25 13.51
N GLY A 206 -15.95 22.00 14.21
CA GLY A 206 -14.60 21.98 13.66
C GLY A 206 -14.08 20.54 13.59
N ILE A 207 -13.18 20.27 12.63
CA ILE A 207 -12.52 18.99 12.46
C ILE A 207 -11.03 19.22 12.23
N ILE A 208 -10.21 18.52 13.03
CA ILE A 208 -8.78 18.35 12.77
C ILE A 208 -8.57 16.93 12.28
N ARG A 209 -7.93 16.75 11.14
CA ARG A 209 -7.52 15.47 10.62
C ARG A 209 -6.02 15.29 10.83
N LEU A 210 -5.64 14.14 11.40
CA LEU A 210 -4.25 13.70 11.54
C LEU A 210 -4.09 12.40 10.74
N VAL A 211 -2.95 12.26 10.06
CA VAL A 211 -2.55 11.02 9.41
C VAL A 211 -1.44 10.42 10.26
N LEU A 212 -1.64 9.21 10.79
CA LEU A 212 -0.83 8.65 11.87
C LEU A 212 -0.37 7.22 11.60
N GLY A 213 0.79 6.88 12.17
CA GLY A 213 1.34 5.54 12.16
C GLY A 213 1.82 5.04 10.80
N ALA A 214 2.33 3.83 10.78
CA ALA A 214 2.89 3.18 9.59
C ALA A 214 1.86 2.88 8.50
N CYS A 215 0.58 2.80 8.85
CA CYS A 215 -0.51 2.57 7.90
C CYS A 215 -1.14 3.88 7.40
N PHE A 216 -0.63 5.04 7.80
CA PHE A 216 -1.17 6.36 7.42
C PHE A 216 -2.67 6.50 7.67
N THR A 217 -3.14 5.92 8.79
CA THR A 217 -4.55 5.88 9.13
C THR A 217 -5.03 7.26 9.61
N ASN A 218 -6.23 7.63 9.18
CA ASN A 218 -6.81 8.90 9.56
C ASN A 218 -7.36 8.86 10.98
N CYS A 219 -6.86 9.74 11.83
CA CYS A 219 -7.46 10.09 13.11
C CYS A 219 -8.16 11.44 12.98
N TYR A 220 -9.39 11.55 13.46
CA TYR A 220 -10.13 12.79 13.43
C TYR A 220 -10.40 13.30 14.85
N ILE A 221 -10.14 14.59 15.09
CA ILE A 221 -10.58 15.29 16.28
C ILE A 221 -11.75 16.19 15.87
N VAL A 222 -12.95 15.80 16.20
CA VAL A 222 -14.19 16.55 15.90
C VAL A 222 -14.60 17.33 17.14
N TYR A 223 -14.75 18.65 17.03
CA TYR A 223 -14.99 19.49 18.20
C TYR A 223 -16.11 20.49 17.98
N ASN A 224 -16.78 20.82 19.09
CA ASN A 224 -17.76 21.89 19.15
C ASN A 224 -17.01 23.23 19.31
N ILE A 225 -17.11 24.12 18.31
CA ILE A 225 -16.39 25.41 18.27
C ILE A 225 -16.73 26.32 19.46
N ARG A 226 -17.96 26.18 20.02
CA ARG A 226 -18.41 27.04 21.11
C ARG A 226 -17.90 26.61 22.48
N THR A 227 -17.75 25.29 22.70
CA THR A 227 -17.39 24.72 24.01
C THR A 227 -15.97 24.21 24.07
N ASN A 228 -15.34 23.95 22.90
CA ASN A 228 -14.09 23.24 22.71
C ASN A 228 -14.13 21.78 23.19
N ASN A 229 -15.31 21.23 23.49
CA ASN A 229 -15.46 19.81 23.73
C ASN A 229 -15.21 19.05 22.42
N CYS A 230 -14.52 17.89 22.49
CA CYS A 230 -14.18 17.14 21.28
C CYS A 230 -14.34 15.62 21.44
N LEU A 231 -14.49 14.95 20.29
CA LEU A 231 -14.37 13.51 20.11
C LEU A 231 -13.04 13.23 19.43
N ILE A 232 -12.36 12.16 19.85
CA ILE A 232 -11.20 11.59 19.13
C ILE A 232 -11.72 10.36 18.41
N ILE A 233 -11.60 10.31 17.08
CA ILE A 233 -12.09 9.20 16.26
C ILE A 233 -10.91 8.49 15.66
N ASP A 234 -10.86 7.16 15.83
CA ASP A 234 -9.80 6.27 15.36
C ASP A 234 -8.38 6.76 15.74
N PRO A 235 -8.01 6.63 17.03
CA PRO A 235 -6.68 7.02 17.52
C PRO A 235 -5.63 6.03 17.04
N ALA A 236 -5.27 6.13 15.77
CA ALA A 236 -4.49 5.18 15.00
C ALA A 236 -3.14 4.84 15.65
N ASP A 237 -2.30 5.87 15.86
CA ASP A 237 -0.96 5.74 16.42
C ASP A 237 -0.47 7.12 16.91
N ASP A 238 0.84 7.28 17.20
CA ASP A 238 1.46 8.57 17.52
C ASP A 238 0.67 9.39 18.58
N ALA A 239 0.33 8.77 19.72
CA ALA A 239 -0.49 9.37 20.77
C ALA A 239 -0.06 10.83 21.13
N GLU A 240 1.25 11.11 21.14
CA GLU A 240 1.80 12.43 21.42
C GLU A 240 1.34 13.48 20.40
N LYS A 241 1.29 13.14 19.11
CA LYS A 241 0.78 14.07 18.07
C LYS A 241 -0.69 14.43 18.30
N ILE A 242 -1.51 13.44 18.73
CA ILE A 242 -2.93 13.69 19.05
C ILE A 242 -3.02 14.62 20.28
N ILE A 243 -2.27 14.31 21.34
CA ILE A 243 -2.23 15.09 22.59
C ILE A 243 -1.77 16.53 22.33
N ASP A 244 -0.74 16.72 21.53
CA ASP A 244 -0.21 18.03 21.17
C ASP A 244 -1.23 18.87 20.40
N ASN A 245 -1.94 18.27 19.42
CA ASN A 245 -2.99 18.97 18.67
C ASN A 245 -4.16 19.36 19.58
N ILE A 246 -4.60 18.48 20.47
CA ILE A 246 -5.65 18.78 21.45
C ILE A 246 -5.22 19.94 22.35
N SER A 247 -4.00 19.88 22.88
CA SER A 247 -3.45 20.92 23.79
C SER A 247 -3.27 22.26 23.09
N LYS A 248 -2.70 22.25 21.87
CA LYS A 248 -2.45 23.44 21.05
C LYS A 248 -3.74 24.20 20.70
N ASN A 249 -4.82 23.48 20.49
CA ASN A 249 -6.12 24.05 20.13
C ASN A 249 -7.04 24.26 21.36
N GLY A 250 -6.56 23.97 22.57
CA GLY A 250 -7.34 24.15 23.81
C GLY A 250 -8.59 23.27 23.89
N LEU A 251 -8.57 22.11 23.24
CA LEU A 251 -9.71 21.20 23.14
C LEU A 251 -9.85 20.34 24.41
N LYS A 252 -11.08 19.88 24.66
CA LYS A 252 -11.46 19.10 25.84
C LYS A 252 -12.07 17.76 25.42
N PRO A 253 -11.27 16.68 25.35
CA PRO A 253 -11.77 15.37 24.95
C PRO A 253 -12.88 14.85 25.89
N GLN A 254 -13.97 14.38 25.27
CA GLN A 254 -15.12 13.82 25.98
C GLN A 254 -15.26 12.31 25.73
N TYR A 255 -14.92 11.86 24.53
CA TYR A 255 -15.00 10.46 24.12
C TYR A 255 -13.85 10.11 23.18
N ILE A 256 -13.45 8.83 23.19
CA ILE A 256 -12.68 8.20 22.12
C ILE A 256 -13.63 7.27 21.40
N LEU A 257 -13.89 7.52 20.13
CA LEU A 257 -14.75 6.71 19.28
C LEU A 257 -13.87 5.89 18.35
N VAL A 258 -14.12 4.59 18.28
CA VAL A 258 -13.43 3.67 17.37
C VAL A 258 -14.47 3.19 16.35
N THR A 259 -14.19 3.44 15.06
CA THR A 259 -15.11 3.04 13.99
C THR A 259 -15.16 1.54 13.83
N HIS A 260 -14.00 0.86 13.94
CA HIS A 260 -13.86 -0.59 13.92
C HIS A 260 -12.54 -1.02 14.56
N GLY A 261 -12.42 -2.30 14.92
CA GLY A 261 -11.31 -2.83 15.72
C GLY A 261 -10.06 -3.28 14.93
N HIS A 262 -9.73 -2.68 13.79
CA HIS A 262 -8.46 -2.96 13.12
C HIS A 262 -7.29 -2.32 13.88
N THR A 263 -6.15 -3.01 13.89
CA THR A 263 -4.96 -2.64 14.67
C THR A 263 -4.50 -1.21 14.39
N ASP A 264 -4.45 -0.82 13.14
CA ASP A 264 -4.00 0.50 12.69
C ASP A 264 -4.93 1.67 13.08
N HIS A 265 -6.14 1.39 13.60
CA HIS A 265 -7.08 2.40 14.09
C HIS A 265 -7.02 2.63 15.61
N ILE A 266 -6.26 1.80 16.36
CA ILE A 266 -6.40 1.72 17.83
C ILE A 266 -5.10 1.80 18.63
N LEU A 267 -3.92 1.90 17.98
CA LEU A 267 -2.64 1.78 18.69
C LEU A 267 -2.41 2.87 19.75
N ALA A 268 -2.92 4.10 19.54
CA ALA A 268 -2.84 5.17 20.52
C ALA A 268 -3.94 5.10 21.59
N LEU A 269 -4.90 4.18 21.49
CA LEU A 269 -6.09 4.12 22.33
C LEU A 269 -5.75 4.03 23.83
N GLY A 270 -4.82 3.17 24.20
CA GLY A 270 -4.38 2.96 25.59
C GLY A 270 -3.79 4.21 26.22
N ALA A 271 -2.88 4.85 25.51
CA ALA A 271 -2.20 6.08 25.97
C ALA A 271 -3.20 7.25 26.16
N LEU A 272 -4.14 7.41 25.23
CA LEU A 272 -5.16 8.45 25.33
C LEU A 272 -6.17 8.17 26.45
N LYS A 273 -6.54 6.90 26.62
CA LYS A 273 -7.40 6.48 27.73
C LYS A 273 -6.75 6.76 29.09
N GLU A 274 -5.46 6.48 29.22
CA GLU A 274 -4.70 6.78 30.45
C GLU A 274 -4.60 8.28 30.67
N LYS A 275 -4.28 9.05 29.62
CA LYS A 275 -4.09 10.51 29.69
C LYS A 275 -5.36 11.26 30.08
N TYR A 276 -6.50 10.96 29.44
CA TYR A 276 -7.71 11.75 29.56
C TYR A 276 -8.79 11.11 30.45
N ASN A 277 -8.67 9.80 30.72
CA ASN A 277 -9.63 9.01 31.49
C ASN A 277 -11.10 9.19 31.03
N ILE A 278 -11.31 9.21 29.70
CA ILE A 278 -12.60 9.39 29.05
C ILE A 278 -13.17 8.08 28.55
N PRO A 279 -14.50 7.98 28.29
CA PRO A 279 -15.12 6.77 27.74
C PRO A 279 -14.58 6.41 26.37
N VAL A 280 -14.35 5.11 26.15
CA VAL A 280 -14.08 4.50 24.86
C VAL A 280 -15.38 3.92 24.31
N VAL A 281 -15.70 4.26 23.08
CA VAL A 281 -16.95 3.94 22.39
C VAL A 281 -16.62 3.17 21.12
N ILE A 282 -17.25 2.01 20.92
CA ILE A 282 -17.08 1.16 19.75
C ILE A 282 -18.37 0.37 19.48
N SER A 283 -18.48 -0.23 18.27
CA SER A 283 -19.56 -1.16 17.96
C SER A 283 -19.48 -2.42 18.84
N ARG A 284 -20.66 -3.04 19.16
CA ARG A 284 -20.72 -4.32 19.88
C ARG A 284 -20.00 -5.45 19.14
N ILE A 285 -19.97 -5.36 17.82
CA ILE A 285 -19.38 -6.40 16.95
C ILE A 285 -17.84 -6.33 17.04
N ASP A 286 -17.27 -5.13 17.05
CA ASP A 286 -15.82 -4.93 17.03
C ASP A 286 -15.19 -4.86 18.43
N ALA A 287 -15.98 -4.68 19.48
CA ALA A 287 -15.47 -4.56 20.86
C ALA A 287 -14.52 -5.69 21.29
N PRO A 288 -14.74 -6.97 20.94
CA PRO A 288 -13.81 -8.05 21.29
C PRO A 288 -12.41 -7.86 20.71
N ARG A 289 -12.26 -7.16 19.58
CA ARG A 289 -10.95 -6.92 18.93
C ARG A 289 -10.03 -6.03 19.75
N LEU A 290 -10.59 -5.11 20.58
CA LEU A 290 -9.80 -4.27 21.48
C LEU A 290 -9.13 -5.06 22.62
N LEU A 291 -9.53 -6.30 22.83
CA LEU A 291 -9.05 -7.16 23.91
C LEU A 291 -8.05 -8.20 23.43
N ASP A 292 -7.83 -8.30 22.12
CA ASP A 292 -6.93 -9.31 21.53
C ASP A 292 -5.50 -8.75 21.40
N GLU A 293 -4.81 -8.64 22.56
CA GLU A 293 -3.43 -8.15 22.61
C GLU A 293 -2.47 -8.97 21.76
N GLU A 294 -2.66 -10.30 21.69
CA GLU A 294 -1.77 -11.22 20.98
C GLU A 294 -1.85 -10.91 19.47
N LEU A 295 -3.03 -10.92 18.88
CA LEU A 295 -3.24 -10.63 17.47
C LEU A 295 -2.76 -9.23 17.08
N ILE A 296 -2.99 -8.21 17.94
CA ILE A 296 -2.59 -6.83 17.67
C ILE A 296 -1.06 -6.73 17.70
N ASN A 297 -0.40 -7.29 18.71
CA ASN A 297 1.04 -7.20 18.89
C ASN A 297 1.85 -8.07 17.90
N GLU A 298 1.23 -9.03 17.22
CA GLU A 298 1.85 -9.78 16.12
C GLU A 298 2.05 -8.95 14.84
N ARG A 299 1.40 -7.80 14.72
CA ARG A 299 1.51 -6.96 13.53
C ARG A 299 2.90 -6.31 13.44
N PRO A 300 3.58 -6.40 12.28
CA PRO A 300 4.97 -5.97 12.14
C PRO A 300 5.19 -4.46 12.31
N TYR A 301 4.14 -3.66 12.23
CA TYR A 301 4.17 -2.21 12.39
C TYR A 301 3.81 -1.73 13.80
N VAL A 302 3.57 -2.65 14.75
CA VAL A 302 3.33 -2.28 16.15
C VAL A 302 4.67 -2.16 16.86
N GLU A 303 5.14 -0.93 17.00
CA GLU A 303 6.42 -0.63 17.67
C GLU A 303 6.30 -0.59 19.19
N VAL A 304 5.17 -0.09 19.69
CA VAL A 304 4.87 -0.03 21.13
C VAL A 304 3.81 -1.09 21.43
N PRO A 305 4.07 -2.01 22.39
CA PRO A 305 3.11 -3.05 22.71
C PRO A 305 1.74 -2.49 23.11
N TYR A 306 0.72 -2.89 22.38
CA TYR A 306 -0.67 -2.59 22.70
C TYR A 306 -1.09 -3.34 23.96
N LYS A 307 -1.88 -2.67 24.80
CA LYS A 307 -2.55 -3.27 25.96
C LYS A 307 -4.05 -3.20 25.76
N ALA A 308 -4.75 -4.26 26.13
CA ALA A 308 -6.21 -4.33 26.00
C ALA A 308 -6.93 -3.16 26.66
N VAL A 309 -7.84 -2.55 25.91
CA VAL A 309 -8.65 -1.44 26.39
C VAL A 309 -10.11 -1.87 26.42
N TYR A 310 -10.68 -1.89 27.62
CA TYR A 310 -12.10 -2.22 27.77
C TYR A 310 -12.97 -1.03 27.35
N PRO A 311 -13.86 -1.20 26.36
CA PRO A 311 -14.78 -0.14 25.96
C PRO A 311 -15.78 0.18 27.05
N SER A 312 -16.12 1.46 27.17
CA SER A 312 -17.10 1.94 28.17
C SER A 312 -18.51 1.96 27.63
N VAL A 313 -18.68 2.15 26.31
CA VAL A 313 -19.95 2.24 25.62
C VAL A 313 -19.94 1.37 24.38
N LEU A 314 -20.97 0.53 24.23
CA LEU A 314 -21.15 -0.35 23.09
C LEU A 314 -22.33 0.13 22.25
N LEU A 315 -22.08 0.44 20.97
CA LEU A 315 -23.08 0.96 20.04
C LEU A 315 -23.55 -0.10 19.04
N GLY A 316 -24.77 0.09 18.56
CA GLY A 316 -25.36 -0.63 17.44
C GLY A 316 -25.93 0.33 16.41
N GLU A 317 -26.47 -0.23 15.32
CA GLU A 317 -27.15 0.57 14.30
C GLU A 317 -28.32 1.37 14.89
N GLY A 318 -28.36 2.66 14.55
CA GLY A 318 -29.41 3.57 15.03
C GLY A 318 -29.17 4.18 16.42
N ASP A 319 -28.09 3.76 17.12
CA ASP A 319 -27.71 4.41 18.38
C ASP A 319 -27.12 5.81 18.09
N GLU A 320 -27.10 6.66 19.10
CA GLU A 320 -26.64 8.06 18.98
C GLU A 320 -25.62 8.39 20.07
N ILE A 321 -24.65 9.26 19.71
CA ILE A 321 -23.73 9.91 20.64
C ILE A 321 -23.92 11.42 20.53
N TRP A 322 -23.84 12.10 21.64
CA TRP A 322 -24.00 13.53 21.71
C TRP A 322 -22.71 14.20 22.22
N LEU A 323 -22.23 15.19 21.48
CA LEU A 323 -21.20 16.11 21.92
C LEU A 323 -21.86 17.48 22.13
N ASP A 324 -22.21 17.78 23.34
CA ASP A 324 -23.07 18.94 23.69
C ASP A 324 -24.42 18.88 22.93
N ASP A 325 -24.65 19.80 22.01
CA ASP A 325 -25.82 19.89 21.14
C ASP A 325 -25.64 19.22 19.76
N ILE A 326 -24.47 18.62 19.51
CA ILE A 326 -24.15 17.97 18.24
C ILE A 326 -24.46 16.49 18.34
N ARG A 327 -25.29 15.99 17.44
CA ARG A 327 -25.69 14.60 17.36
C ARG A 327 -24.88 13.83 16.32
N PHE A 328 -24.36 12.67 16.72
CA PHE A 328 -23.70 11.69 15.86
C PHE A 328 -24.55 10.42 15.83
N GLY A 329 -25.13 10.08 14.68
CA GLY A 329 -25.89 8.85 14.47
C GLY A 329 -24.98 7.71 14.02
N VAL A 330 -25.21 6.51 14.56
CA VAL A 330 -24.48 5.30 14.15
C VAL A 330 -25.19 4.66 12.96
N ILE A 331 -24.49 4.58 11.84
CA ILE A 331 -24.93 3.85 10.67
C ILE A 331 -24.07 2.60 10.58
N GLY A 332 -24.71 1.42 10.76
CA GLY A 332 -24.04 0.14 10.68
C GLY A 332 -23.55 -0.10 9.25
N GLN A 333 -22.25 -0.26 9.08
CA GLN A 333 -21.69 -0.84 7.85
C GLN A 333 -21.45 -2.33 8.12
N ASN A 334 -22.09 -3.19 7.32
CA ASN A 334 -21.65 -4.57 7.19
C ASN A 334 -20.31 -4.55 6.45
N VAL A 335 -19.21 -4.53 7.18
CA VAL A 335 -17.88 -4.81 6.61
C VAL A 335 -17.90 -6.28 6.25
N LEU A 336 -18.16 -6.59 4.99
CA LEU A 336 -17.93 -7.92 4.44
C LEU A 336 -16.43 -8.19 4.58
N MET A 337 -16.10 -9.09 5.52
CA MET A 337 -14.76 -9.66 5.60
C MET A 337 -14.58 -10.55 4.39
N GLY A 338 -13.69 -10.15 3.45
CA GLY A 338 -13.08 -10.96 2.42
C GLY A 338 -11.69 -11.36 2.85
#